data_aa928cf3bfb3029c890a64ed2dd8159a
#
_entry.id   aa928cf3bfb3029c890a64ed2dd8159a
#
_cell.length_a   1.000
_cell.length_b   1.000
_cell.length_c   1.000
_cell.angle_alpha   90.00
_cell.angle_beta   90.00
_cell.angle_gamma   90.00
#
_symmetry.space_group_name_H-M   'P 1'
#
loop_
_entity.id
_entity.type
_entity.pdbx_description
1 polymer ?
#
loop_
_entity_poly.entity_id
_entity_poly.type
_entity_poly.pdbx_seq_one_letter_code
_entity_poly.pdbx_strand_id
1 'polypeptide(L)'
;MQYSETFKDHLANPRNVGELPEANAVAEETNPVCGDRLRLSMRIRKGRIEAVRFLAYGCPPTLACGSALAEMIEGMSIDDAVKLTRKEIVGAVGGLSTRKHHAAALAIETLRAAIERRTTGCRVREDS
;
A
#
# COMPACT_ATOMS: atom_id res chain seq x y z
N MET A 1 -12.80 21.21 2.79
CA MET A 1 -11.39 20.85 2.85
C MET A 1 -10.81 20.74 1.46
N GLN A 2 -9.61 21.23 1.29
CA GLN A 2 -8.96 21.20 -0.02
C GLN A 2 -7.85 20.17 -0.05
N TYR A 3 -7.83 19.40 -1.12
CA TYR A 3 -6.77 18.43 -1.36
C TYR A 3 -5.71 19.04 -2.28
N SER A 4 -4.48 18.59 -2.12
CA SER A 4 -3.38 19.04 -2.97
C SER A 4 -3.56 18.55 -4.41
N GLU A 5 -2.81 19.14 -5.33
CA GLU A 5 -2.81 18.67 -6.72
C GLU A 5 -2.29 17.25 -6.83
N THR A 6 -1.30 16.89 -6.00
CA THR A 6 -0.77 15.54 -5.95
C THR A 6 -1.86 14.54 -5.54
N PHE A 7 -2.66 14.89 -4.52
CA PHE A 7 -3.77 14.07 -4.08
C PHE A 7 -4.77 13.88 -5.22
N LYS A 8 -5.15 14.98 -5.88
CA LYS A 8 -6.11 14.92 -6.97
C LYS A 8 -5.60 14.08 -8.14
N ASP A 9 -4.30 14.15 -8.40
CA ASP A 9 -3.69 13.36 -9.46
C ASP A 9 -3.76 11.86 -9.14
N HIS A 10 -3.44 11.48 -7.91
CA HIS A 10 -3.55 10.07 -7.51
C HIS A 10 -5.00 9.58 -7.60
N LEU A 11 -5.94 10.45 -7.28
CA LEU A 11 -7.35 10.10 -7.33
C LEU A 11 -7.84 9.95 -8.77
N ALA A 12 -7.44 10.86 -9.65
CA ALA A 12 -7.86 10.84 -11.05
C ALA A 12 -7.12 9.79 -11.87
N ASN A 13 -5.87 9.54 -11.54
CA ASN A 13 -5.01 8.61 -12.27
C ASN A 13 -4.30 7.68 -11.28
N PRO A 14 -5.05 6.78 -10.62
CA PRO A 14 -4.43 5.90 -9.62
C PRO A 14 -3.43 4.96 -10.28
N ARG A 15 -2.29 4.80 -9.63
CA ARG A 15 -1.21 3.95 -10.13
C ARG A 15 -1.38 2.55 -9.58
N ASN A 16 -1.06 1.56 -10.41
CA ASN A 16 -0.93 0.18 -9.96
C ASN A 16 -2.22 -0.42 -9.40
N VAL A 17 -3.37 -0.03 -9.97
CA VAL A 17 -4.67 -0.57 -9.55
C VAL A 17 -4.85 -1.97 -10.10
N GLY A 18 -5.37 -2.87 -9.27
CA GLY A 18 -5.71 -4.22 -9.70
C GLY A 18 -5.17 -5.27 -8.76
N GLU A 19 -5.13 -6.50 -9.25
CA GLU A 19 -4.52 -7.62 -8.54
C GLU A 19 -3.36 -8.15 -9.34
N LEU A 20 -2.37 -8.69 -8.64
CA LEU A 20 -1.19 -9.25 -9.26
C LEU A 20 -1.30 -10.77 -9.18
N PRO A 21 -1.54 -11.47 -10.31
CA PRO A 21 -1.79 -12.91 -10.28
C PRO A 21 -0.64 -13.73 -9.70
N GLU A 22 0.58 -13.24 -9.84
CA GLU A 22 1.76 -13.97 -9.37
C GLU A 22 2.29 -13.43 -8.04
N ALA A 23 1.43 -12.78 -7.28
CA ALA A 23 1.82 -12.20 -6.01
C ALA A 23 2.23 -13.29 -5.02
N ASN A 24 3.28 -13.02 -4.27
CA ASN A 24 3.70 -13.87 -3.17
C ASN A 24 3.61 -13.15 -1.82
N ALA A 25 3.02 -11.97 -1.82
CA ALA A 25 2.78 -11.21 -0.60
C ALA A 25 1.46 -10.47 -0.80
N VAL A 26 0.42 -10.90 -0.09
CA VAL A 26 -0.92 -10.34 -0.24
C VAL A 26 -1.49 -10.11 1.14
N ALA A 27 -2.13 -8.96 1.33
CA ALA A 27 -2.88 -8.68 2.54
C ALA A 27 -4.04 -7.75 2.23
N GLU A 28 -5.08 -7.88 3.01
CA GLU A 28 -6.22 -6.97 2.96
C GLU A 28 -6.53 -6.58 4.39
N GLU A 29 -6.62 -5.29 4.63
CA GLU A 29 -6.93 -4.76 5.96
C GLU A 29 -8.12 -3.84 5.86
N THR A 30 -8.89 -3.78 6.94
CA THR A 30 -10.09 -2.96 7.01
C THR A 30 -9.97 -2.01 8.18
N ASN A 31 -10.33 -0.75 7.96
CA ASN A 31 -10.45 0.20 9.05
C ASN A 31 -11.80 -0.06 9.74
N PRO A 32 -11.80 -0.51 10.99
CA PRO A 32 -13.05 -0.90 11.65
C PRO A 32 -13.97 0.27 11.95
N VAL A 33 -13.45 1.49 11.96
CA VAL A 33 -14.25 2.68 12.25
C VAL A 33 -15.07 3.11 11.05
N CYS A 34 -14.45 3.22 9.87
CA CYS A 34 -15.13 3.71 8.68
C CYS A 34 -15.42 2.63 7.65
N GLY A 35 -14.91 1.42 7.83
CA GLY A 35 -15.18 0.32 6.92
C GLY A 35 -14.35 0.34 5.64
N ASP A 36 -13.42 1.28 5.51
CA ASP A 36 -12.55 1.31 4.34
C ASP A 36 -11.66 0.06 4.31
N ARG A 37 -11.42 -0.45 3.11
CA ARG A 37 -10.57 -1.62 2.92
C ARG A 37 -9.48 -1.33 1.91
N LEU A 38 -8.32 -1.93 2.14
CA LEU A 38 -7.21 -1.85 1.21
C LEU A 38 -6.62 -3.25 1.04
N ARG A 39 -6.50 -3.68 -0.19
CA ARG A 39 -5.86 -4.95 -0.54
C ARG A 39 -4.60 -4.65 -1.32
N LEU A 40 -3.50 -5.26 -0.90
CA LEU A 40 -2.20 -5.05 -1.53
C LEU A 40 -1.66 -6.39 -1.99
N SER A 41 -1.27 -6.46 -3.26
CA SER A 41 -0.67 -7.64 -3.87
C SER A 41 0.72 -7.28 -4.35
N MET A 42 1.73 -8.02 -3.90
CA MET A 42 3.11 -7.73 -4.26
C MET A 42 3.83 -9.00 -4.70
N ARG A 43 4.77 -8.82 -5.60
CA ARG A 43 5.73 -9.86 -5.92
C ARG A 43 7.08 -9.44 -5.36
N ILE A 44 7.54 -10.19 -4.38
CA ILE A 44 8.82 -9.91 -3.72
C ILE A 44 9.83 -10.95 -4.21
N ARG A 45 10.98 -10.46 -4.67
CA ARG A 45 12.02 -11.32 -5.21
C ARG A 45 13.38 -10.78 -4.80
N LYS A 46 14.20 -11.66 -4.20
CA LYS A 46 15.54 -11.28 -3.74
C LYS A 46 15.52 -10.07 -2.81
N GLY A 47 14.52 -10.03 -1.93
CA GLY A 47 14.40 -8.95 -0.95
C GLY A 47 13.91 -7.62 -1.50
N ARG A 48 13.40 -7.59 -2.74
CA ARG A 48 12.88 -6.38 -3.36
C ARG A 48 11.44 -6.57 -3.80
N ILE A 49 10.69 -5.49 -3.75
CA ILE A 49 9.31 -5.46 -4.23
C ILE A 49 9.37 -5.23 -5.74
N GLU A 50 9.26 -6.33 -6.49
CA GLU A 50 9.41 -6.31 -7.93
C GLU A 50 8.20 -5.69 -8.64
N ALA A 51 7.01 -5.98 -8.12
CA ALA A 51 5.77 -5.47 -8.66
C ALA A 51 4.76 -5.31 -7.53
N VAL A 52 3.82 -4.40 -7.71
CA VAL A 52 2.78 -4.14 -6.71
C VAL A 52 1.50 -3.70 -7.40
N ARG A 53 0.37 -4.15 -6.87
CA ARG A 53 -0.96 -3.70 -7.27
C ARG A 53 -1.80 -3.51 -6.03
N PHE A 54 -2.81 -2.67 -6.12
CA PHE A 54 -3.70 -2.47 -4.98
C PHE A 54 -5.15 -2.33 -5.43
N LEU A 55 -6.05 -2.65 -4.51
CA LEU A 55 -7.48 -2.37 -4.64
C LEU A 55 -7.91 -1.67 -3.36
N ALA A 56 -8.65 -0.60 -3.51
CA ALA A 56 -9.12 0.18 -2.37
C ALA A 56 -10.64 0.34 -2.45
N TYR A 57 -11.29 0.20 -1.31
CA TYR A 57 -12.73 0.35 -1.19
C TYR A 57 -13.01 1.32 -0.05
N GLY A 58 -13.66 2.43 -0.36
CA GLY A 58 -13.99 3.40 0.66
C GLY A 58 -13.78 4.82 0.18
N CYS A 59 -13.27 5.67 1.06
CA CYS A 59 -13.20 7.10 0.81
C CYS A 59 -12.01 7.46 -0.11
N PRO A 60 -12.08 8.66 -0.75
CA PRO A 60 -11.00 9.12 -1.62
C PRO A 60 -9.60 9.10 -0.98
N PRO A 61 -9.42 9.47 0.30
CA PRO A 61 -8.09 9.37 0.90
C PRO A 61 -7.52 7.95 0.87
N THR A 62 -8.34 6.93 1.04
CA THR A 62 -7.86 5.54 1.01
C THR A 62 -7.35 5.18 -0.37
N LEU A 63 -8.08 5.57 -1.41
CA LEU A 63 -7.66 5.34 -2.79
C LEU A 63 -6.35 6.08 -3.10
N ALA A 64 -6.28 7.36 -2.72
CA ALA A 64 -5.08 8.16 -2.99
C ALA A 64 -3.87 7.62 -2.24
N CYS A 65 -4.04 7.22 -0.98
CA CYS A 65 -2.94 6.66 -0.19
C CYS A 65 -2.48 5.32 -0.74
N GLY A 66 -3.42 4.50 -1.22
CA GLY A 66 -3.08 3.22 -1.85
C GLY A 66 -2.25 3.43 -3.11
N SER A 67 -2.67 4.38 -3.95
CA SER A 67 -1.95 4.71 -5.18
C SER A 67 -0.55 5.23 -4.87
N ALA A 68 -0.43 6.15 -3.91
CA ALA A 68 0.87 6.71 -3.53
C ALA A 68 1.79 5.65 -2.95
N LEU A 69 1.25 4.79 -2.10
CA LEU A 69 2.03 3.71 -1.51
C LEU A 69 2.56 2.77 -2.60
N ALA A 70 1.68 2.33 -3.50
CA ALA A 70 2.06 1.40 -4.55
C ALA A 70 3.17 1.99 -5.43
N GLU A 71 3.02 3.24 -5.82
CA GLU A 71 4.02 3.92 -6.64
C GLU A 71 5.36 4.03 -5.90
N MET A 72 5.31 4.32 -4.61
CA MET A 72 6.50 4.53 -3.79
C MET A 72 7.30 3.25 -3.57
N ILE A 73 6.60 2.15 -3.29
CA ILE A 73 7.28 0.91 -2.89
C ILE A 73 7.71 0.03 -4.05
N GLU A 74 7.20 0.26 -5.24
CA GLU A 74 7.60 -0.54 -6.41
C GLU A 74 9.09 -0.35 -6.67
N GLY A 75 9.85 -1.44 -6.66
CA GLY A 75 11.30 -1.40 -6.82
C GLY A 75 12.08 -1.22 -5.52
N MET A 76 11.39 -1.00 -4.40
CA MET A 76 12.04 -0.76 -3.10
C MET A 76 12.40 -2.08 -2.45
N SER A 77 13.49 -2.08 -1.65
CA SER A 77 13.81 -3.25 -0.85
C SER A 77 12.79 -3.40 0.27
N ILE A 78 12.56 -4.64 0.72
CA ILE A 78 11.62 -4.83 1.84
C ILE A 78 12.16 -4.22 3.13
N ASP A 79 13.49 -4.15 3.29
CA ASP A 79 14.07 -3.51 4.47
C ASP A 79 13.69 -2.03 4.53
N ASP A 80 13.71 -1.35 3.40
CA ASP A 80 13.31 0.05 3.33
C ASP A 80 11.80 0.20 3.46
N ALA A 81 11.06 -0.71 2.83
CA ALA A 81 9.59 -0.64 2.85
C ALA A 81 9.03 -0.76 4.28
N VAL A 82 9.60 -1.64 5.11
CA VAL A 82 9.10 -1.81 6.47
C VAL A 82 9.36 -0.60 7.36
N LYS A 83 10.25 0.30 6.93
CA LYS A 83 10.55 1.52 7.68
C LYS A 83 9.65 2.69 7.32
N LEU A 84 8.80 2.53 6.30
CA LEU A 84 7.88 3.60 5.91
C LEU A 84 6.89 3.89 7.02
N THR A 85 6.55 5.16 7.18
CA THR A 85 5.63 5.63 8.20
C THR A 85 4.44 6.34 7.57
N ARG A 86 3.41 6.56 8.38
CA ARG A 86 2.23 7.31 7.92
C ARG A 86 2.62 8.68 7.39
N LYS A 87 3.58 9.34 8.04
CA LYS A 87 4.05 10.66 7.65
C LYS A 87 4.50 10.70 6.20
N GLU A 88 5.20 9.66 5.79
CA GLU A 88 5.72 9.60 4.43
C GLU A 88 4.59 9.44 3.41
N ILE A 89 3.57 8.65 3.75
CA ILE A 89 2.42 8.48 2.88
C ILE A 89 1.62 9.79 2.81
N VAL A 90 1.41 10.45 3.95
CA VAL A 90 0.73 11.75 3.97
C VAL A 90 1.47 12.76 3.12
N GLY A 91 2.81 12.79 3.22
CA GLY A 91 3.62 13.67 2.39
C GLY A 91 3.54 13.33 0.91
N ALA A 92 3.49 12.04 0.59
CA ALA A 92 3.44 11.60 -0.81
C ALA A 92 2.15 12.02 -1.52
N VAL A 93 1.07 12.24 -0.78
CA VAL A 93 -0.18 12.74 -1.37
C VAL A 93 -0.33 14.26 -1.19
N GLY A 94 0.76 14.92 -0.79
CA GLY A 94 0.75 16.38 -0.64
C GLY A 94 0.10 16.88 0.62
N GLY A 95 -0.08 16.01 1.62
CA GLY A 95 -0.67 16.37 2.89
C GLY A 95 -2.12 15.95 3.02
N LEU A 96 -2.53 15.66 4.23
CA LEU A 96 -3.90 15.32 4.57
C LEU A 96 -4.24 15.97 5.90
N SER A 97 -5.51 16.32 6.08
CA SER A 97 -5.95 16.80 7.38
C SER A 97 -5.81 15.66 8.39
N THR A 98 -5.71 16.00 9.66
CA THR A 98 -5.56 15.02 10.74
C THR A 98 -6.68 13.98 10.70
N ARG A 99 -7.88 14.40 10.33
CA ARG A 99 -9.04 13.48 10.23
C ARG A 99 -8.84 12.38 9.20
N LYS A 100 -7.99 12.62 8.20
CA LYS A 100 -7.80 11.66 7.10
C LYS A 100 -6.56 10.82 7.25
N HIS A 101 -5.81 10.99 8.33
CA HIS A 101 -4.60 10.22 8.55
C HIS A 101 -4.86 8.72 8.71
N HIS A 102 -6.11 8.33 9.02
CA HIS A 102 -6.45 6.91 9.10
C HIS A 102 -6.23 6.19 7.77
N ALA A 103 -6.36 6.90 6.66
CA ALA A 103 -6.11 6.29 5.34
C ALA A 103 -4.63 5.95 5.17
N ALA A 104 -3.74 6.83 5.63
CA ALA A 104 -2.30 6.56 5.59
C ALA A 104 -1.94 5.42 6.54
N ALA A 105 -2.58 5.38 7.72
CA ALA A 105 -2.36 4.29 8.67
C ALA A 105 -2.77 2.94 8.07
N LEU A 106 -3.92 2.91 7.39
CA LEU A 106 -4.39 1.69 6.75
C LEU A 106 -3.40 1.22 5.68
N ALA A 107 -2.86 2.15 4.89
CA ALA A 107 -1.89 1.81 3.86
C ALA A 107 -0.64 1.16 4.48
N ILE A 108 -0.11 1.74 5.55
CA ILE A 108 1.08 1.21 6.20
C ILE A 108 0.79 -0.15 6.85
N GLU A 109 -0.36 -0.30 7.49
CA GLU A 109 -0.73 -1.57 8.12
C GLU A 109 -0.86 -2.68 7.08
N THR A 110 -1.47 -2.37 5.95
CA THR A 110 -1.62 -3.34 4.87
C THR A 110 -0.27 -3.76 4.31
N LEU A 111 0.62 -2.79 4.12
CA LEU A 111 1.97 -3.07 3.63
C LEU A 111 2.71 -4.00 4.57
N ARG A 112 2.71 -3.70 5.86
CA ARG A 112 3.41 -4.52 6.85
C ARG A 112 2.83 -5.93 6.94
N ALA A 113 1.50 -6.03 6.89
CA ALA A 113 0.84 -7.33 6.93
C ALA A 113 1.21 -8.16 5.71
N ALA A 114 1.25 -7.55 4.53
CA ALA A 114 1.62 -8.25 3.30
C ALA A 114 3.06 -8.76 3.36
N ILE A 115 3.97 -7.93 3.86
CA ILE A 115 5.37 -8.33 3.98
C ILE A 115 5.52 -9.48 4.97
N GLU A 116 4.81 -9.41 6.10
CA GLU A 116 4.83 -10.46 7.11
C GLU A 116 4.32 -11.79 6.59
N ARG A 117 3.32 -11.75 5.73
CA ARG A 117 2.64 -12.94 5.21
C ARG A 117 3.24 -13.44 3.90
N ARG A 118 4.34 -12.85 3.45
CA ARG A 118 4.91 -13.24 2.17
C ARG A 118 5.36 -14.68 2.18
N THR A 119 5.17 -15.36 1.04
CA THR A 119 5.70 -16.68 0.85
C THR A 119 7.06 -16.55 0.18
N THR A 120 8.08 -17.11 0.84
CA THR A 120 9.41 -17.13 0.27
C THR A 120 9.55 -18.50 -0.39
N GLY A 121 9.78 -18.52 -1.54
CA GLY A 121 9.82 -19.73 -2.34
C GLY A 121 10.44 -20.94 -1.67
N CYS A 122 10.18 -20.99 -0.93
CA CYS A 122 10.21 -21.65 -0.67
C CYS A 122 10.08 -22.24 0.11
N ARG A 123 9.38 -22.05 0.47
CA ARG A 123 9.16 -22.33 1.27
C ARG A 123 8.82 -22.92 1.48
N VAL A 124 8.72 -22.73 1.57
CA VAL A 124 8.67 -23.24 1.77
C VAL A 124 8.69 -23.42 2.04
N ARG A 125 8.57 -23.41 2.16
CA ARG A 125 8.91 -23.55 2.20
C ARG A 125 9.33 -23.34 2.29
N GLU A 126 9.35 -23.02 2.52
CA GLU A 126 9.95 -22.84 2.34
C GLU A 126 10.29 -22.67 2.29
N ASP A 127 10.28 -22.86 2.53
CA ASP A 127 10.74 -22.69 2.25
C ASP A 127 10.83 -22.55 2.09
N SER A 128 10.78 -22.53 2.25
CA SER A 128 11.12 -22.35 1.89
C SER A 128 11.16 -22.22 1.71
#